data_78c3140afa56ca546f1189b74251df2b
#
_entry.id   78c3140afa56ca546f1189b74251df2b
#
_cell.length_a   1.000
_cell.length_b   1.000
_cell.length_c   1.000
_cell.angle_alpha   90.00
_cell.angle_beta   90.00
_cell.angle_gamma   90.00
#
_symmetry.space_group_name_H-M   'P 1'
#
loop_
_entity.id
_entity.type
_entity.pdbx_description
1 polymer ?
#
loop_
_entity_poly.entity_id
_entity_poly.type
_entity_poly.pdbx_seq_one_letter_code
_entity_poly.pdbx_strand_id
1 'polypeptide(L)'
;WSAFKYLDKEVQIKNVQSWSFQTSLKHVEDRDTLWHHHNHNPETKTVSGVYYMHLPEDVKDLQKAGTELAPISPEGEGNFFVPWKTGHWMIYPGSVWHRPGIVQSQQDRYIVAADMEF
;
A
#
# COMPACT_ATOMS: atom_id res chain seq x y z
N TRP A 1 11.02 -8.84 -13.15
CA TRP A 1 10.08 -7.96 -12.48
C TRP A 1 9.42 -8.65 -11.30
N SER A 2 9.20 -7.88 -10.19
CA SER A 2 8.79 -8.46 -8.90
C SER A 2 7.49 -9.25 -8.94
N ALA A 3 6.49 -8.82 -9.73
CA ALA A 3 5.22 -9.52 -9.84
C ALA A 3 5.39 -10.91 -10.45
N PHE A 4 6.20 -11.04 -11.48
CA PHE A 4 6.46 -12.34 -12.10
C PHE A 4 7.24 -13.27 -11.19
N LYS A 5 8.17 -12.75 -10.40
CA LYS A 5 8.87 -13.54 -9.38
C LYS A 5 7.92 -14.07 -8.32
N TYR A 6 6.97 -13.25 -7.88
CA TYR A 6 5.95 -13.67 -6.92
C TYR A 6 5.03 -14.74 -7.48
N LEU A 7 4.65 -14.63 -8.75
CA LEU A 7 3.75 -15.57 -9.40
C LEU A 7 4.46 -16.86 -9.85
N ASP A 8 5.79 -16.83 -9.94
CA ASP A 8 6.66 -17.95 -10.33
C ASP A 8 6.32 -18.58 -11.68
N LYS A 9 5.67 -17.84 -12.55
CA LYS A 9 5.33 -18.27 -13.91
C LYS A 9 4.74 -17.11 -14.70
N GLU A 10 4.71 -17.26 -16.01
CA GLU A 10 3.95 -16.38 -16.88
C GLU A 10 2.46 -16.68 -16.72
N VAL A 11 1.67 -15.66 -16.43
CA VAL A 11 0.22 -15.78 -16.24
C VAL A 11 -0.48 -14.59 -16.90
N GLN A 12 -1.77 -14.79 -17.21
CA GLN A 12 -2.59 -13.72 -17.74
C GLN A 12 -3.18 -12.88 -16.61
N ILE A 13 -3.19 -11.58 -16.81
CA ILE A 13 -3.87 -10.65 -15.90
C ILE A 13 -5.37 -10.84 -16.09
N LYS A 14 -6.09 -11.17 -15.03
CA LYS A 14 -7.54 -11.36 -15.02
C LYS A 14 -8.30 -10.08 -14.73
N ASN A 15 -7.74 -9.21 -13.89
CA ASN A 15 -8.38 -7.97 -13.51
C ASN A 15 -7.35 -6.94 -13.05
N VAL A 16 -7.61 -5.67 -13.34
CA VAL A 16 -6.81 -4.55 -12.85
C VAL A 16 -7.76 -3.51 -12.29
N GLN A 17 -7.52 -3.08 -11.08
CA GLN A 17 -8.23 -1.98 -10.43
C GLN A 17 -7.22 -0.95 -9.95
N SER A 18 -7.58 0.33 -10.06
CA SER A 18 -6.77 1.41 -9.50
C SER A 18 -7.67 2.50 -8.96
N TRP A 19 -7.19 3.18 -7.94
CA TRP A 19 -7.92 4.30 -7.33
C TRP A 19 -6.93 5.28 -6.71
N SER A 20 -7.36 6.52 -6.57
CA SER A 20 -6.60 7.52 -5.81
C SER A 20 -7.10 7.57 -4.37
N PHE A 21 -6.18 7.85 -3.46
CA PHE A 21 -6.47 7.90 -2.04
C PHE A 21 -5.77 9.11 -1.44
N GLN A 22 -6.51 9.89 -0.65
CA GLN A 22 -5.96 11.07 0.01
C GLN A 22 -6.15 10.96 1.52
N THR A 23 -5.12 11.33 2.27
CA THR A 23 -5.13 11.29 3.73
C THR A 23 -4.43 12.48 4.36
N SER A 24 -4.92 12.89 5.52
CA SER A 24 -4.33 13.90 6.38
C SER A 24 -4.63 13.56 7.83
N LEU A 25 -4.27 14.43 8.76
CA LEU A 25 -4.66 14.26 10.17
C LEU A 25 -6.17 14.17 10.36
N LYS A 26 -6.96 14.69 9.42
CA LYS A 26 -8.42 14.61 9.47
C LYS A 26 -8.96 13.20 9.28
N HIS A 27 -8.15 12.29 8.72
CA HIS A 27 -8.58 10.95 8.30
C HIS A 27 -7.97 9.83 9.15
N VAL A 28 -7.38 10.16 10.30
CA VAL A 28 -6.67 9.17 11.13
C VAL A 28 -7.55 7.99 11.55
N GLU A 29 -8.84 8.22 11.67
CA GLU A 29 -9.80 7.19 12.08
C GLU A 29 -10.62 6.63 10.92
N ASP A 30 -10.31 7.03 9.70
CA ASP A 30 -11.00 6.51 8.53
C ASP A 30 -10.70 5.02 8.35
N ARG A 31 -11.70 4.30 7.86
CA ARG A 31 -11.61 2.86 7.60
C ARG A 31 -10.38 2.51 6.76
N ASP A 32 -10.07 3.34 5.76
CA ASP A 32 -9.00 3.07 4.81
C ASP A 32 -7.60 3.28 5.40
N THR A 33 -7.51 3.77 6.65
CA THR A 33 -6.25 3.85 7.40
C THR A 33 -6.03 2.64 8.31
N LEU A 34 -6.94 1.69 8.32
CA LEU A 34 -6.86 0.48 9.13
C LEU A 34 -6.09 -0.63 8.40
N TRP A 35 -5.62 -1.61 9.17
CA TRP A 35 -5.01 -2.80 8.60
C TRP A 35 -5.98 -3.52 7.67
N HIS A 36 -5.50 -3.84 6.46
CA HIS A 36 -6.27 -4.56 5.46
C HIS A 36 -5.36 -5.32 4.50
N HIS A 37 -5.95 -6.19 3.67
CA HIS A 37 -5.28 -6.87 2.58
C HIS A 37 -6.23 -6.98 1.38
N HIS A 38 -5.69 -7.37 0.22
CA HIS A 38 -6.44 -7.35 -1.04
C HIS A 38 -6.65 -8.72 -1.66
N ASN A 39 -6.17 -9.80 -1.04
CA ASN A 39 -6.29 -11.15 -1.58
C ASN A 39 -7.52 -11.87 -1.00
N HIS A 40 -8.69 -11.49 -1.48
CA HIS A 40 -9.97 -12.01 -0.98
C HIS A 40 -10.50 -13.22 -1.75
N ASN A 41 -9.97 -13.49 -2.94
CA ASN A 41 -10.37 -14.62 -3.77
C ASN A 41 -9.30 -15.72 -3.71
N PRO A 42 -9.60 -16.91 -3.16
CA PRO A 42 -8.61 -17.96 -3.05
C PRO A 42 -8.17 -18.56 -4.41
N GLU A 43 -8.93 -18.32 -5.47
CA GLU A 43 -8.63 -18.83 -6.81
C GLU A 43 -7.70 -17.91 -7.60
N THR A 44 -7.44 -16.73 -7.11
CA THR A 44 -6.55 -15.75 -7.76
C THR A 44 -5.43 -15.35 -6.85
N LYS A 45 -4.34 -14.85 -7.45
CA LYS A 45 -3.29 -14.14 -6.74
C LYS A 45 -3.41 -12.66 -7.06
N THR A 46 -3.24 -11.82 -6.05
CA THR A 46 -3.25 -10.38 -6.20
C THR A 46 -1.86 -9.82 -5.96
N VAL A 47 -1.42 -8.96 -6.86
CA VAL A 47 -0.24 -8.11 -6.67
C VAL A 47 -0.75 -6.69 -6.49
N SER A 48 -0.39 -6.08 -5.40
CA SER A 48 -0.81 -4.73 -5.04
C SER A 48 0.33 -3.74 -5.17
N GLY A 49 0.01 -2.49 -5.41
CA GLY A 49 0.98 -1.42 -5.49
C GLY A 49 0.43 -0.10 -4.99
N VAL A 50 1.35 0.72 -4.51
CA VAL A 50 1.08 2.10 -4.11
C VAL A 50 2.07 3.01 -4.80
N TYR A 51 1.56 3.96 -5.55
CA TYR A 51 2.35 5.03 -6.15
C TYR A 51 2.32 6.26 -5.25
N TYR A 52 3.48 6.70 -4.81
CA TYR A 52 3.63 7.86 -3.94
C TYR A 52 3.63 9.13 -4.78
N MET A 53 2.48 9.80 -4.87
CA MET A 53 2.27 10.90 -5.79
C MET A 53 2.65 12.26 -5.19
N HIS A 54 2.13 12.59 -4.01
CA HIS A 54 2.35 13.90 -3.40
C HIS A 54 2.34 13.82 -1.89
N LEU A 55 3.37 14.41 -1.27
CA LEU A 55 3.49 14.54 0.17
C LEU A 55 3.56 16.03 0.53
N PRO A 56 2.76 16.51 1.51
CA PRO A 56 2.87 17.89 1.98
C PRO A 56 4.27 18.23 2.46
N GLU A 57 4.72 19.45 2.18
CA GLU A 57 6.09 19.91 2.52
C GLU A 57 6.36 19.96 4.02
N ASP A 58 5.33 20.11 4.84
CA ASP A 58 5.45 20.13 6.30
C ASP A 58 5.63 18.75 6.93
N VAL A 59 5.48 17.67 6.14
CA VAL A 59 5.74 16.32 6.61
C VAL A 59 7.23 16.02 6.49
N LYS A 60 7.87 15.78 7.62
CA LYS A 60 9.34 15.54 7.69
C LYS A 60 9.71 14.09 7.97
N ASP A 61 8.81 13.33 8.59
CA ASP A 61 9.03 11.90 8.87
C ASP A 61 8.60 11.07 7.67
N LEU A 62 9.52 10.86 6.74
CA LEU A 62 9.27 10.09 5.53
C LEU A 62 9.00 8.62 5.81
N GLN A 63 9.54 8.09 6.89
CA GLN A 63 9.31 6.71 7.31
C GLN A 63 7.82 6.50 7.62
N LYS A 64 7.28 7.30 8.52
CA LYS A 64 5.88 7.19 8.93
C LYS A 64 4.89 7.69 7.88
N ALA A 65 5.35 8.48 6.92
CA ALA A 65 4.51 8.95 5.82
C ALA A 65 4.29 7.89 4.74
N GLY A 66 5.06 6.82 4.75
CA GLY A 66 4.95 5.73 3.79
C GLY A 66 3.85 4.73 4.12
N THR A 67 4.16 3.46 3.97
CA THR A 67 3.22 2.36 4.19
C THR A 67 3.78 1.39 5.22
N GLU A 68 2.96 1.00 6.17
CA GLU A 68 3.33 -0.04 7.13
C GLU A 68 2.88 -1.41 6.60
N LEU A 69 3.79 -2.36 6.61
CA LEU A 69 3.54 -3.74 6.19
C LEU A 69 3.64 -4.67 7.39
N ALA A 70 2.74 -5.65 7.45
CA ALA A 70 2.73 -6.71 8.45
C ALA A 70 2.77 -8.06 7.73
N PRO A 71 3.97 -8.61 7.44
CA PRO A 71 4.10 -9.82 6.64
C PRO A 71 3.44 -11.06 7.25
N ILE A 72 3.36 -11.14 8.58
CA ILE A 72 2.74 -12.27 9.29
C ILE A 72 1.31 -11.93 9.65
N SER A 73 1.11 -10.90 10.47
CA SER A 73 -0.21 -10.41 10.89
C SER A 73 -0.05 -9.03 11.54
N PRO A 74 -1.14 -8.25 11.64
CA PRO A 74 -1.07 -6.94 12.31
C PRO A 74 -0.51 -6.99 13.74
N GLU A 75 -0.79 -8.07 14.48
CA GLU A 75 -0.30 -8.28 15.85
C GLU A 75 1.04 -9.05 15.87
N GLY A 76 1.54 -9.47 14.73
CA GLY A 76 2.76 -10.26 14.63
C GLY A 76 4.03 -9.43 14.78
N GLU A 77 5.14 -10.13 14.83
CA GLU A 77 6.45 -9.51 14.81
C GLU A 77 6.90 -9.27 13.36
N GLY A 78 7.84 -8.35 13.19
CA GLY A 78 8.42 -8.07 11.90
C GLY A 78 7.67 -7.04 11.06
N ASN A 79 6.74 -6.30 11.66
CA ASN A 79 6.09 -5.17 11.00
C ASN A 79 7.13 -4.08 10.72
N PHE A 80 7.02 -3.45 9.56
CA PHE A 80 7.96 -2.41 9.18
C PHE A 80 7.33 -1.37 8.25
N PHE A 81 7.90 -0.19 8.23
CA PHE A 81 7.51 0.87 7.31
C PHE A 81 8.35 0.83 6.04
N VAL A 82 7.69 0.95 4.90
CA VAL A 82 8.33 1.34 3.65
C VAL A 82 8.25 2.87 3.58
N PRO A 83 9.37 3.58 3.58
CA PRO A 83 9.35 5.04 3.63
C PRO A 83 8.77 5.64 2.35
N TRP A 84 8.23 6.83 2.49
CA TRP A 84 7.75 7.62 1.36
C TRP A 84 8.89 7.94 0.40
N LYS A 85 8.65 7.73 -0.89
CA LYS A 85 9.54 8.17 -1.95
C LYS A 85 8.72 8.64 -3.14
N THR A 86 8.59 9.96 -3.31
CA THR A 86 7.78 10.56 -4.37
C THR A 86 8.19 10.05 -5.74
N GLY A 87 7.20 9.71 -6.56
CA GLY A 87 7.42 9.24 -7.92
C GLY A 87 7.77 7.76 -8.05
N HIS A 88 7.68 7.00 -6.96
CA HIS A 88 8.00 5.57 -6.95
C HIS A 88 6.78 4.73 -6.62
N TRP A 89 6.74 3.53 -7.21
CA TRP A 89 5.81 2.48 -6.85
C TRP A 89 6.42 1.59 -5.76
N MET A 90 5.62 1.27 -4.75
CA MET A 90 5.89 0.18 -3.83
C MET A 90 4.97 -0.97 -4.21
N ILE A 91 5.55 -2.13 -4.51
CA ILE A 91 4.80 -3.31 -4.97
C ILE A 91 4.96 -4.43 -3.96
N TYR A 92 3.86 -5.09 -3.64
CA TYR A 92 3.84 -6.16 -2.63
C TYR A 92 2.76 -7.18 -2.96
N PRO A 93 2.88 -8.43 -2.44
CA PRO A 93 1.80 -9.40 -2.56
C PRO A 93 0.53 -8.90 -1.89
N GLY A 94 -0.61 -9.02 -2.58
CA GLY A 94 -1.88 -8.52 -2.08
C GLY A 94 -2.37 -9.19 -0.78
N SER A 95 -1.79 -10.35 -0.43
CA SER A 95 -2.10 -11.04 0.82
C SER A 95 -1.41 -10.43 2.04
N VAL A 96 -0.47 -9.53 1.85
CA VAL A 96 0.24 -8.87 2.96
C VAL A 96 -0.65 -7.81 3.60
N TRP A 97 -0.82 -7.89 4.91
CA TRP A 97 -1.52 -6.87 5.68
C TRP A 97 -0.72 -5.56 5.62
N HIS A 98 -1.44 -4.48 5.38
CA HIS A 98 -0.82 -3.16 5.24
C HIS A 98 -1.78 -2.06 5.65
N ARG A 99 -1.22 -0.90 5.88
CA ARG A 99 -1.98 0.34 6.11
C ARG A 99 -1.12 1.54 5.76
N PRO A 100 -1.73 2.68 5.38
CA PRO A 100 -0.96 3.91 5.21
C PRO A 100 -0.43 4.38 6.56
N GLY A 101 0.78 4.94 6.55
CA GLY A 101 1.32 5.62 7.72
C GLY A 101 0.55 6.90 8.03
N ILE A 102 0.60 7.33 9.26
CA ILE A 102 -0.08 8.55 9.71
C ILE A 102 0.66 9.78 9.19
N VAL A 103 -0.05 10.63 8.49
CA VAL A 103 0.49 11.91 7.98
C VAL A 103 0.30 13.00 9.04
N GLN A 104 1.41 13.59 9.48
CA GLN A 104 1.41 14.66 10.48
C GLN A 104 1.21 16.03 9.82
N SER A 105 0.11 16.17 9.06
CA SER A 105 -0.22 17.40 8.35
C SER A 105 -1.74 17.55 8.21
N GLN A 106 -2.21 18.80 8.22
CA GLN A 106 -3.60 19.13 7.88
C GLN A 106 -3.82 19.13 6.36
N GLN A 107 -2.74 19.15 5.58
CA GLN A 107 -2.81 19.04 4.12
C GLN A 107 -2.79 17.56 3.72
N ASP A 108 -3.41 17.26 2.58
CA ASP A 108 -3.55 15.87 2.13
C ASP A 108 -2.28 15.34 1.47
N ARG A 109 -1.95 14.11 1.82
CA ARG A 109 -1.05 13.24 1.06
C ARG A 109 -1.87 12.54 -0.02
N TYR A 110 -1.31 12.39 -1.20
CA TYR A 110 -1.97 11.71 -2.32
C TYR A 110 -1.17 10.49 -2.76
N ILE A 111 -1.88 9.38 -2.92
CA ILE A 111 -1.34 8.15 -3.51
C ILE A 111 -2.27 7.65 -4.61
N VAL A 112 -1.74 6.80 -5.47
CA VAL A 112 -2.52 5.96 -6.36
C VAL A 112 -2.28 4.52 -5.95
N ALA A 113 -3.35 3.80 -5.67
CA ALA A 113 -3.27 2.37 -5.36
C ALA A 113 -3.73 1.56 -6.57
N ALA A 114 -3.16 0.38 -6.74
CA ALA A 114 -3.54 -0.51 -7.81
C ALA A 114 -3.45 -1.97 -7.36
N ASP A 115 -4.39 -2.77 -7.84
CA ASP A 115 -4.40 -4.23 -7.68
C ASP A 115 -4.44 -4.88 -9.05
N MET A 116 -3.62 -5.91 -9.23
CA MET A 116 -3.67 -6.78 -10.39
C MET A 116 -3.95 -8.20 -9.92
N GLU A 117 -4.97 -8.81 -10.50
CA GLU A 117 -5.33 -10.21 -10.25
C GLU A 117 -4.88 -11.11 -11.40
N PHE A 118 -4.33 -12.25 -11.03
CA PHE A 118 -3.82 -13.26 -11.95
C PHE A 118 -4.49 -14.61 -11.77
#